data_758721eb7b88e206ce41e27f56c6a2bc
#
_entry.id   758721eb7b88e206ce41e27f56c6a2bc
#
_cell.length_a   1.000
_cell.length_b   1.000
_cell.length_c   1.000
_cell.angle_alpha   90.00
_cell.angle_beta   90.00
_cell.angle_gamma   90.00
#
_symmetry.space_group_name_H-M   'P 1'
#
loop_
_entity.id
_entity.type
_entity.pdbx_description
1 polymer ?
#
loop_
_entity_poly.entity_id
_entity_poly.type
_entity_poly.pdbx_seq_one_letter_code
_entity_poly.pdbx_strand_id
1 'polypeptide(L)'
;MGVTLDHCVIHVSNWARSNAFYQQVMGADLVKQFAGWAYRFSGTQLNVHGPGLKPAPVARLPVQPGNSDLCFEWHGPIEAAIAHLGRYKVAVELGPIARFGAKGQGVSIYFRDPDGTLLEFISYQDRPT
;
A
#
# COMPACT_ATOMS: atom_id res chain seq x y z
N MET A 1 -9.05 -1.11 -26.41
CA MET A 1 -7.70 -0.66 -25.99
C MET A 1 -7.30 -1.42 -24.75
N GLY A 2 -6.07 -1.94 -24.72
CA GLY A 2 -5.59 -2.75 -23.62
C GLY A 2 -4.62 -1.97 -22.73
N VAL A 3 -5.14 -1.37 -21.65
CA VAL A 3 -4.31 -0.65 -20.68
C VAL A 3 -4.64 -1.18 -19.28
N THR A 4 -3.60 -1.56 -18.56
CA THR A 4 -3.72 -1.95 -17.15
C THR A 4 -2.66 -1.20 -16.33
N LEU A 5 -2.95 -0.98 -15.06
CA LEU A 5 -1.99 -0.38 -14.16
C LEU A 5 -0.88 -1.38 -13.86
N ASP A 6 0.38 -1.02 -14.16
CA ASP A 6 1.54 -1.88 -13.91
C ASP A 6 2.13 -1.61 -12.54
N HIS A 7 2.44 -0.37 -12.25
CA HIS A 7 3.01 0.02 -10.96
C HIS A 7 2.68 1.47 -10.63
N CYS A 8 2.79 1.79 -9.35
CA CYS A 8 2.76 3.16 -8.83
C CYS A 8 4.09 3.45 -8.17
N VAL A 9 4.31 4.72 -7.83
CA VAL A 9 5.53 5.14 -7.14
C VAL A 9 5.17 5.69 -5.77
N ILE A 10 5.91 5.26 -4.75
CA ILE A 10 5.87 5.86 -3.43
C ILE A 10 7.27 6.34 -3.06
N HIS A 11 7.37 7.26 -2.09
CA HIS A 11 8.64 7.73 -1.56
C HIS A 11 8.73 7.35 -0.08
N VAL A 12 9.90 6.89 0.35
CA VAL A 12 10.14 6.49 1.73
C VAL A 12 11.34 7.25 2.29
N SER A 13 11.34 7.50 3.59
CA SER A 13 12.43 8.24 4.24
C SER A 13 13.49 7.32 4.84
N ASN A 14 13.19 6.02 5.01
CA ASN A 14 14.09 5.07 5.65
C ASN A 14 13.87 3.69 5.03
N TRP A 15 14.87 3.19 4.32
CA TRP A 15 14.77 1.92 3.61
C TRP A 15 14.48 0.73 4.53
N ALA A 16 15.23 0.60 5.62
CA ALA A 16 15.09 -0.57 6.50
C ALA A 16 13.69 -0.62 7.13
N ARG A 17 13.22 0.51 7.62
CA ARG A 17 11.91 0.62 8.26
C ARG A 17 10.78 0.37 7.27
N SER A 18 10.87 0.98 6.10
CA SER A 18 9.84 0.81 5.07
C SER A 18 9.81 -0.62 4.53
N ASN A 19 10.98 -1.18 4.23
CA ASN A 19 11.07 -2.55 3.71
C ASN A 19 10.46 -3.55 4.70
N ALA A 20 10.75 -3.40 5.99
CA ALA A 20 10.18 -4.28 7.02
C ALA A 20 8.66 -4.17 7.08
N PHE A 21 8.12 -2.95 7.03
CA PHE A 21 6.67 -2.73 7.03
C PHE A 21 6.00 -3.38 5.82
N TYR A 22 6.48 -3.06 4.61
CA TYR A 22 5.83 -3.57 3.40
C TYR A 22 5.97 -5.08 3.24
N GLN A 23 7.06 -5.66 3.72
CA GLN A 23 7.21 -7.12 3.73
C GLN A 23 6.30 -7.79 4.76
N GLN A 24 6.31 -7.30 6.01
CA GLN A 24 5.64 -7.97 7.12
C GLN A 24 4.15 -7.63 7.18
N VAL A 25 3.80 -6.36 7.09
CA VAL A 25 2.42 -5.91 7.22
C VAL A 25 1.67 -6.04 5.90
N MET A 26 2.28 -5.64 4.80
CA MET A 26 1.62 -5.62 3.49
C MET A 26 1.81 -6.90 2.70
N GLY A 27 2.72 -7.77 3.10
CA GLY A 27 2.94 -9.04 2.42
C GLY A 27 3.65 -8.93 1.07
N ALA A 28 4.37 -7.83 0.83
CA ALA A 28 5.08 -7.64 -0.42
C ALA A 28 6.35 -8.48 -0.49
N ASP A 29 6.71 -8.88 -1.71
CA ASP A 29 8.04 -9.39 -2.00
C ASP A 29 8.98 -8.21 -2.23
N LEU A 30 10.10 -8.18 -1.53
CA LEU A 30 11.11 -7.14 -1.70
C LEU A 30 11.98 -7.46 -2.89
N VAL A 31 12.05 -6.56 -3.86
CA VAL A 31 12.86 -6.73 -5.07
C VAL A 31 13.94 -5.66 -5.09
N LYS A 32 15.19 -6.08 -4.97
CA LYS A 32 16.33 -5.17 -5.01
C LYS A 32 16.49 -4.63 -6.43
N GLN A 33 16.60 -3.30 -6.57
CA GLN A 33 16.79 -2.63 -7.84
C GLN A 33 17.85 -1.54 -7.68
N PHE A 34 18.96 -1.65 -8.42
CA PHE A 34 20.03 -0.65 -8.43
C PHE A 34 20.34 -0.12 -7.01
N ALA A 35 20.05 1.17 -6.76
CA ALA A 35 20.29 1.81 -5.47
C ALA A 35 19.09 1.74 -4.53
N GLY A 36 18.00 1.06 -4.92
CA GLY A 36 16.76 1.04 -4.15
C GLY A 36 16.04 -0.28 -4.21
N TRP A 37 14.72 -0.22 -4.05
CA TRP A 37 13.85 -1.39 -3.94
C TRP A 37 12.54 -1.17 -4.69
N ALA A 38 11.88 -2.28 -5.02
CA ALA A 38 10.48 -2.30 -5.40
C ALA A 38 9.74 -3.26 -4.46
N TYR A 39 8.48 -2.99 -4.21
CA TYR A 39 7.61 -3.86 -3.42
C TYR A 39 6.63 -4.50 -4.37
N ARG A 40 6.74 -5.83 -4.55
CA ARG A 40 5.93 -6.55 -5.53
C ARG A 40 4.80 -7.28 -4.86
N PHE A 41 3.62 -7.09 -5.44
CA PHE A 41 2.41 -7.82 -5.09
C PHE A 41 2.03 -8.70 -6.29
N SER A 42 1.02 -9.54 -6.10
CA SER A 42 0.53 -10.37 -7.20
C SER A 42 0.00 -9.48 -8.33
N GLY A 43 0.72 -9.43 -9.45
CA GLY A 43 0.29 -8.70 -10.65
C GLY A 43 0.58 -7.21 -10.67
N THR A 44 1.02 -6.61 -9.56
CA THR A 44 1.35 -5.17 -9.48
C THR A 44 2.56 -4.96 -8.59
N GLN A 45 3.10 -3.75 -8.59
CA GLN A 45 4.18 -3.41 -7.66
C GLN A 45 4.21 -1.92 -7.35
N LEU A 46 4.91 -1.58 -6.29
CA LEU A 46 5.29 -0.21 -5.99
C LEU A 46 6.77 -0.06 -6.30
N ASN A 47 7.09 0.89 -7.17
CA ASN A 47 8.47 1.34 -7.33
C ASN A 47 8.74 2.36 -6.23
N VAL A 48 9.87 2.23 -5.55
CA VAL A 48 10.09 2.99 -4.33
C VAL A 48 11.23 3.98 -4.54
N HIS A 49 10.92 5.26 -4.34
CA HIS A 49 11.92 6.32 -4.26
C HIS A 49 12.33 6.48 -2.80
N GLY A 50 13.62 6.70 -2.56
CA GLY A 50 14.11 6.81 -1.20
C GLY A 50 15.51 7.37 -1.15
N PRO A 51 16.14 7.38 0.05
CA PRO A 51 17.46 7.95 0.23
C PRO A 51 18.49 7.37 -0.74
N GLY A 52 19.29 8.25 -1.34
CA GLY A 52 20.33 7.86 -2.29
C GLY A 52 19.89 7.76 -3.74
N LEU A 53 18.58 7.87 -4.02
CA LEU A 53 18.08 7.89 -5.39
C LEU A 53 17.88 9.32 -5.87
N LYS A 54 18.14 9.51 -7.17
CA LYS A 54 17.87 10.76 -7.89
C LYS A 54 17.02 10.42 -9.10
N PRO A 55 15.74 10.10 -8.90
CA PRO A 55 14.91 9.65 -10.01
C PRO A 55 14.63 10.77 -11.00
N ALA A 56 14.58 10.41 -12.28
CA ALA A 56 14.23 11.31 -13.37
C ALA A 56 13.71 10.47 -14.54
N PRO A 57 12.62 10.86 -15.21
CA PRO A 57 11.76 12.00 -14.85
C PRO A 57 10.93 11.74 -13.62
N VAL A 58 10.31 12.79 -13.08
CA VAL A 58 9.37 12.70 -11.97
C VAL A 58 8.10 13.47 -12.31
N ALA A 59 7.04 13.24 -11.53
CA ALA A 59 5.83 14.02 -11.65
C ALA A 59 6.10 15.48 -11.34
N ARG A 60 5.27 16.40 -11.86
CA ARG A 60 5.42 17.83 -11.61
C ARG A 60 5.41 18.16 -10.11
N LEU A 61 4.54 17.49 -9.36
CA LEU A 61 4.58 17.49 -7.89
C LEU A 61 5.02 16.08 -7.49
N PRO A 62 6.31 15.88 -7.25
CA PRO A 62 6.83 14.54 -7.02
C PRO A 62 6.28 13.89 -5.77
N VAL A 63 6.27 12.55 -5.75
CA VAL A 63 5.99 11.82 -4.52
C VAL A 63 7.03 12.15 -3.46
N GLN A 64 6.57 12.31 -2.23
CA GLN A 64 7.42 12.54 -1.07
C GLN A 64 6.97 11.62 0.06
N PRO A 65 7.84 11.37 1.06
CA PRO A 65 7.43 10.51 2.16
C PRO A 65 6.12 10.98 2.79
N GLY A 66 5.15 10.06 2.84
CA GLY A 66 3.88 10.32 3.49
C GLY A 66 2.80 10.98 2.62
N ASN A 67 3.04 11.27 1.34
CA ASN A 67 2.03 11.95 0.52
C ASN A 67 1.28 11.06 -0.47
N SER A 68 1.47 9.75 -0.42
CA SER A 68 0.71 8.82 -1.25
C SER A 68 -0.57 8.35 -0.54
N ASP A 69 -1.49 7.82 -1.33
CA ASP A 69 -2.79 7.32 -0.88
C ASP A 69 -3.10 6.08 -1.70
N LEU A 70 -3.07 4.92 -1.08
CA LEU A 70 -3.13 3.64 -1.78
C LEU A 70 -4.16 2.73 -1.14
N CYS A 71 -4.89 2.00 -2.00
CA CYS A 71 -5.82 0.98 -1.56
C CYS A 71 -5.38 -0.39 -2.09
N PHE A 72 -5.41 -1.38 -1.20
CA PHE A 72 -5.11 -2.77 -1.53
C PHE A 72 -6.34 -3.61 -1.24
N GLU A 73 -6.63 -4.56 -2.11
CA GLU A 73 -7.69 -5.52 -1.83
C GLU A 73 -7.19 -6.55 -0.82
N TRP A 74 -7.93 -6.70 0.27
CA TRP A 74 -7.70 -7.77 1.24
C TRP A 74 -8.54 -8.98 0.82
N HIS A 75 -7.88 -10.12 0.58
CA HIS A 75 -8.55 -11.36 0.19
C HIS A 75 -8.96 -12.11 1.46
N GLY A 76 -10.14 -11.81 1.95
CA GLY A 76 -10.69 -12.38 3.16
C GLY A 76 -11.66 -11.41 3.81
N PRO A 77 -12.24 -11.77 4.97
CA PRO A 77 -13.11 -10.87 5.70
C PRO A 77 -12.31 -9.72 6.30
N ILE A 78 -12.93 -8.53 6.40
CA ILE A 78 -12.23 -7.34 6.90
C ILE A 78 -11.76 -7.53 8.36
N GLU A 79 -12.46 -8.35 9.14
CA GLU A 79 -12.08 -8.65 10.51
C GLU A 79 -10.70 -9.31 10.58
N ALA A 80 -10.36 -10.13 9.58
CA ALA A 80 -9.05 -10.76 9.50
C ALA A 80 -7.96 -9.72 9.22
N ALA A 81 -8.28 -8.70 8.42
CA ALA A 81 -7.35 -7.59 8.16
C ALA A 81 -7.09 -6.79 9.45
N ILE A 82 -8.13 -6.51 10.21
CA ILE A 82 -8.01 -5.81 11.50
C ILE A 82 -7.13 -6.60 12.45
N ALA A 83 -7.35 -7.91 12.56
CA ALA A 83 -6.55 -8.78 13.43
C ALA A 83 -5.09 -8.81 12.96
N HIS A 84 -4.87 -8.85 11.65
CA HIS A 84 -3.53 -8.83 11.07
C HIS A 84 -2.77 -7.55 11.44
N LEU A 85 -3.39 -6.38 11.27
CA LEU A 85 -2.80 -5.11 11.65
C LEU A 85 -2.50 -5.07 13.15
N GLY A 86 -3.40 -5.61 13.97
CA GLY A 86 -3.22 -5.68 15.42
C GLY A 86 -1.99 -6.48 15.83
N ARG A 87 -1.67 -7.55 15.11
CA ARG A 87 -0.46 -8.36 15.37
C ARG A 87 0.83 -7.56 15.18
N TYR A 88 0.81 -6.58 14.28
CA TYR A 88 1.97 -5.73 14.02
C TYR A 88 1.87 -4.36 14.69
N LYS A 89 0.86 -4.18 15.57
CA LYS A 89 0.64 -2.94 16.33
C LYS A 89 0.41 -1.73 15.44
N VAL A 90 -0.25 -1.96 14.31
CA VAL A 90 -0.66 -0.91 13.38
C VAL A 90 -2.08 -0.49 13.73
N ALA A 91 -2.28 0.79 14.05
CA ALA A 91 -3.58 1.31 14.41
C ALA A 91 -4.50 1.45 13.19
N VAL A 92 -5.76 1.05 13.33
CA VAL A 92 -6.81 1.35 12.36
C VAL A 92 -7.30 2.77 12.65
N GLU A 93 -7.13 3.67 11.69
CA GLU A 93 -7.52 5.06 11.85
C GLU A 93 -9.02 5.26 11.62
N LEU A 94 -9.60 4.54 10.67
CA LEU A 94 -11.01 4.64 10.32
C LEU A 94 -11.47 3.29 9.80
N GLY A 95 -12.70 2.92 10.15
CA GLY A 95 -13.35 1.73 9.64
C GLY A 95 -13.57 0.66 10.70
N PRO A 96 -14.27 -0.42 10.36
CA PRO A 96 -14.78 -0.79 9.01
C PRO A 96 -15.84 0.19 8.52
N ILE A 97 -15.78 0.53 7.25
CA ILE A 97 -16.71 1.49 6.64
C ILE A 97 -16.95 1.10 5.18
N ALA A 98 -18.18 1.32 4.70
CA ALA A 98 -18.51 1.04 3.30
C ALA A 98 -17.77 1.99 2.36
N ARG A 99 -17.15 1.45 1.32
CA ARG A 99 -16.44 2.19 0.29
C ARG A 99 -16.62 1.53 -1.06
N PHE A 100 -16.55 2.34 -2.11
CA PHE A 100 -16.52 1.82 -3.47
C PHE A 100 -15.08 1.67 -3.94
N GLY A 101 -14.77 0.49 -4.49
CA GLY A 101 -13.50 0.23 -5.14
C GLY A 101 -13.73 -0.25 -6.57
N ALA A 102 -12.69 -0.80 -7.19
CA ALA A 102 -12.74 -1.22 -8.59
C ALA A 102 -13.77 -2.31 -8.86
N LYS A 103 -14.11 -3.13 -7.85
CA LYS A 103 -15.08 -4.23 -7.97
C LYS A 103 -16.46 -3.87 -7.40
N GLY A 104 -16.70 -2.60 -7.12
CA GLY A 104 -17.97 -2.14 -6.58
C GLY A 104 -17.88 -1.85 -5.09
N GLN A 105 -19.00 -2.02 -4.38
CA GLN A 105 -19.06 -1.76 -2.95
C GLN A 105 -18.33 -2.83 -2.17
N GLY A 106 -17.49 -2.38 -1.23
CA GLY A 106 -16.79 -3.23 -0.28
C GLY A 106 -16.79 -2.62 1.10
N VAL A 107 -15.98 -3.17 1.99
CA VAL A 107 -15.77 -2.68 3.34
C VAL A 107 -14.29 -2.41 3.53
N SER A 108 -13.95 -1.22 4.04
CA SER A 108 -12.57 -0.77 4.13
C SER A 108 -12.16 -0.40 5.54
N ILE A 109 -10.87 -0.51 5.78
CA ILE A 109 -10.18 0.06 6.95
C ILE A 109 -9.00 0.89 6.45
N TYR A 110 -8.67 1.94 7.20
CA TYR A 110 -7.59 2.87 6.87
C TYR A 110 -6.52 2.85 7.95
N PHE A 111 -5.28 2.95 7.52
CA PHE A 111 -4.12 2.95 8.41
C PHE A 111 -2.97 3.69 7.73
N ARG A 112 -1.81 3.78 8.39
CA ARG A 112 -0.65 4.52 7.89
C ARG A 112 0.57 3.63 7.77
N ASP A 113 1.40 3.91 6.76
CA ASP A 113 2.73 3.36 6.70
C ASP A 113 3.68 4.17 7.62
N PRO A 114 4.95 3.76 7.77
CA PRO A 114 5.88 4.47 8.68
C PRO A 114 6.11 5.94 8.36
N ASP A 115 5.90 6.36 7.10
CA ASP A 115 6.07 7.75 6.68
C ASP A 115 4.76 8.56 6.73
N GLY A 116 3.64 7.93 7.05
CA GLY A 116 2.34 8.59 7.09
C GLY A 116 1.53 8.47 5.81
N THR A 117 2.00 7.72 4.82
CA THR A 117 1.21 7.40 3.63
C THR A 117 -0.11 6.77 4.05
N LEU A 118 -1.20 7.25 3.47
CA LEU A 118 -2.52 6.69 3.76
C LEU A 118 -2.68 5.36 3.03
N LEU A 119 -2.96 4.31 3.79
CA LEU A 119 -3.21 2.99 3.25
C LEU A 119 -4.62 2.56 3.58
N GLU A 120 -5.21 1.80 2.68
CA GLU A 120 -6.55 1.24 2.82
C GLU A 120 -6.50 -0.23 2.46
N PHE A 121 -7.13 -1.09 3.28
CA PHE A 121 -7.54 -2.41 2.85
C PHE A 121 -9.03 -2.38 2.55
N ILE A 122 -9.41 -2.87 1.37
CA ILE A 122 -10.82 -3.07 1.01
C ILE A 122 -11.08 -4.56 0.85
N SER A 123 -12.14 -5.04 1.49
CA SER A 123 -12.62 -6.41 1.33
C SER A 123 -13.96 -6.40 0.61
N TYR A 124 -14.08 -7.25 -0.39
CA TYR A 124 -15.34 -7.43 -1.11
C TYR A 124 -16.13 -8.63 -0.58
N GLN A 125 -15.58 -9.38 0.37
CA GLN A 125 -16.26 -10.53 0.94
C GLN A 125 -17.37 -10.13 1.92
N ASP A 126 -17.22 -8.99 2.58
CA ASP A 126 -18.18 -8.50 3.58
C ASP A 126 -19.21 -7.52 3.00
N ARG A 127 -19.19 -7.33 1.67
CA ARG A 127 -20.15 -6.41 1.05
C ARG A 127 -21.57 -6.95 1.17
N PRO A 128 -22.57 -6.05 1.26
CA PRO A 128 -23.96 -6.48 1.32
C PRO A 128 -24.37 -7.26 0.07
N THR A 129 -25.17 -8.27 0.25
CA THR A 129 -25.74 -9.07 -0.83
C THR A 129 -27.00 -8.40 -1.40
#